data_2f3bc7f52662cd13a56468c6f5d915c2
#
_entry.id   2f3bc7f52662cd13a56468c6f5d915c2
#
_cell.length_a   1.000
_cell.length_b   1.000
_cell.length_c   1.000
_cell.angle_alpha   90.00
_cell.angle_beta   90.00
_cell.angle_gamma   90.00
#
_symmetry.space_group_name_H-M   'P 1'
#
loop_
_entity.id
_entity.type
_entity.pdbx_description
1 polymer ?
#
loop_
_entity_poly.entity_id
_entity_poly.type
_entity_poly.pdbx_seq_one_letter_code
_entity_poly.pdbx_strand_id
1 'polypeptide(L)'
;MLIVDSRQKAGKHVTKNKWWIEHGVPLVTMKLDFGDYQRPGSNISIDTKNSIQELVMDVGRDHARFVRECERAAAAGYRLLVLVESSEKYNDPAQLERWVSDVCKRCRMCSTPREKGRRCRRGTRPMHGQTLVKILATLEKKYGVRFEFTSKRNCAKRICEVLGIEYQ
;
A
#
# COMPACT_ATOMS: atom_id res chain seq x y z
N MET A 1 1.42 18.11 -12.55
CA MET A 1 2.04 17.03 -13.36
C MET A 1 2.37 15.87 -12.44
N LEU A 2 1.93 14.66 -12.78
CA LEU A 2 2.17 13.43 -12.06
C LEU A 2 3.25 12.61 -12.77
N ILE A 3 4.30 12.23 -12.05
CA ILE A 3 5.32 11.30 -12.52
C ILE A 3 4.89 9.88 -12.16
N VAL A 4 4.91 9.00 -13.15
CA VAL A 4 4.53 7.58 -13.03
C VAL A 4 5.74 6.71 -13.30
N ASP A 5 6.02 5.73 -12.44
CA ASP A 5 7.16 4.82 -12.64
C ASP A 5 6.98 3.99 -13.92
N SER A 6 7.99 4.01 -14.78
CA SER A 6 8.00 3.28 -16.06
C SER A 6 7.97 1.75 -15.91
N ARG A 7 8.28 1.22 -14.72
CA ARG A 7 8.27 -0.23 -14.42
C ARG A 7 6.89 -0.77 -14.05
N GLN A 8 5.87 0.10 -13.97
CA GLN A 8 4.51 -0.36 -13.68
C GLN A 8 4.01 -1.29 -14.77
N LYS A 9 3.48 -2.44 -14.36
CA LYS A 9 2.94 -3.43 -15.30
C LYS A 9 1.70 -2.87 -16.01
N ALA A 10 1.71 -2.93 -17.34
CA ALA A 10 0.54 -2.61 -18.15
C ALA A 10 -0.70 -3.39 -17.65
N GLY A 11 -1.82 -2.73 -17.54
CA GLY A 11 -3.10 -3.32 -17.07
C GLY A 11 -3.37 -3.24 -15.57
N LYS A 12 -2.36 -3.13 -14.70
CA LYS A 12 -2.60 -3.00 -13.24
C LYS A 12 -3.22 -1.66 -12.82
N HIS A 13 -2.99 -0.61 -13.59
CA HIS A 13 -3.32 0.77 -13.22
C HIS A 13 -4.38 1.42 -14.12
N VAL A 14 -5.09 0.63 -14.92
CA VAL A 14 -6.07 1.13 -15.92
C VAL A 14 -7.09 2.07 -15.30
N THR A 15 -7.66 1.73 -14.14
CA THR A 15 -8.66 2.55 -13.46
C THR A 15 -8.10 3.91 -13.03
N LYS A 16 -6.87 3.94 -12.51
CA LYS A 16 -6.19 5.16 -12.11
C LYS A 16 -5.86 6.03 -13.32
N ASN A 17 -5.26 5.44 -14.35
CA ASN A 17 -4.89 6.14 -15.58
C ASN A 17 -6.11 6.75 -16.27
N LYS A 18 -7.23 6.00 -16.37
CA LYS A 18 -8.48 6.50 -16.91
C LYS A 18 -8.97 7.71 -16.13
N TRP A 19 -9.00 7.63 -14.81
CA TRP A 19 -9.44 8.72 -13.96
C TRP A 19 -8.59 9.99 -14.17
N TRP A 20 -7.25 9.87 -14.21
CA TRP A 20 -6.36 11.02 -14.44
C TRP A 20 -6.55 11.66 -15.80
N ILE A 21 -6.74 10.86 -16.86
CA ILE A 21 -7.04 11.39 -18.21
C ILE A 21 -8.35 12.16 -18.20
N GLU A 22 -9.41 11.60 -17.61
CA GLU A 22 -10.73 12.21 -17.52
C GLU A 22 -10.74 13.51 -16.72
N HIS A 23 -9.79 13.68 -15.78
CA HIS A 23 -9.68 14.87 -14.93
C HIS A 23 -8.50 15.77 -15.30
N GLY A 24 -8.00 15.64 -16.50
CA GLY A 24 -7.00 16.56 -17.06
C GLY A 24 -5.64 16.56 -16.34
N VAL A 25 -5.29 15.49 -15.60
CA VAL A 25 -4.01 15.39 -14.89
C VAL A 25 -2.87 15.12 -15.88
N PRO A 26 -1.89 16.03 -16.02
CA PRO A 26 -0.74 15.78 -16.89
C PRO A 26 0.13 14.66 -16.35
N LEU A 27 0.40 13.64 -17.17
CA LEU A 27 1.20 12.44 -16.83
C LEU A 27 2.53 12.45 -17.55
N VAL A 28 3.59 12.08 -16.83
CA VAL A 28 4.92 11.81 -17.38
C VAL A 28 5.41 10.47 -16.86
N THR A 29 5.86 9.60 -17.77
CA THR A 29 6.40 8.30 -17.40
C THR A 29 7.92 8.39 -17.35
N MET A 30 8.51 8.03 -16.21
CA MET A 30 9.96 7.93 -16.03
C MET A 30 10.30 6.90 -14.96
N LYS A 31 11.54 6.40 -14.98
CA LYS A 31 12.02 5.47 -13.95
C LYS A 31 12.18 6.20 -12.62
N LEU A 32 11.55 5.71 -11.57
CA LEU A 32 11.70 6.19 -10.19
C LEU A 32 12.63 5.25 -9.41
N ASP A 33 13.40 5.77 -8.47
CA ASP A 33 14.29 4.97 -7.61
C ASP A 33 13.50 4.24 -6.51
N PHE A 34 12.37 4.80 -6.09
CA PHE A 34 11.44 4.25 -5.10
C PHE A 34 10.03 4.77 -5.33
N GLY A 35 9.03 3.99 -4.90
CA GLY A 35 7.61 4.25 -5.09
C GLY A 35 7.16 4.16 -6.55
N ASP A 36 5.87 4.42 -6.74
CA ASP A 36 5.16 4.34 -8.02
C ASP A 36 4.86 5.72 -8.62
N TYR A 37 4.66 6.73 -7.74
CA TYR A 37 4.20 8.07 -8.13
C TYR A 37 4.93 9.17 -7.37
N GLN A 38 5.29 10.23 -8.09
CA GLN A 38 5.91 11.44 -7.55
C GLN A 38 5.38 12.68 -8.27
N ARG A 39 5.67 13.86 -7.72
CA ARG A 39 5.47 15.17 -8.36
C ARG A 39 6.79 15.93 -8.36
N PRO A 40 7.14 16.65 -9.44
CA PRO A 40 8.29 17.55 -9.43
C PRO A 40 8.21 18.56 -8.29
N GLY A 41 9.31 18.73 -7.57
CA GLY A 41 9.38 19.66 -6.43
C GLY A 41 8.70 19.17 -5.13
N SER A 42 8.14 17.97 -5.11
CA SER A 42 7.63 17.33 -3.88
C SER A 42 8.67 16.38 -3.29
N ASN A 43 8.72 16.31 -1.98
CA ASN A 43 9.51 15.32 -1.25
C ASN A 43 8.67 14.12 -0.79
N ILE A 44 7.52 13.89 -1.41
CA ILE A 44 6.64 12.74 -1.16
C ILE A 44 6.76 11.79 -2.35
N SER A 45 6.98 10.51 -2.04
CA SER A 45 6.86 9.41 -3.00
C SER A 45 5.77 8.46 -2.55
N ILE A 46 4.90 8.03 -3.47
CA ILE A 46 3.79 7.12 -3.17
C ILE A 46 4.09 5.76 -3.78
N ASP A 47 4.03 4.73 -2.95
CA ASP A 47 4.01 3.32 -3.37
C ASP A 47 2.59 2.77 -3.21
N THR A 48 2.05 2.07 -4.21
CA THR A 48 0.68 1.57 -4.19
C THR A 48 0.59 0.06 -4.03
N LYS A 49 -0.33 -0.38 -3.18
CA LYS A 49 -0.65 -1.80 -2.99
C LYS A 49 -2.10 -2.06 -3.36
N ASN A 50 -2.35 -3.05 -4.22
CA ASN A 50 -3.70 -3.35 -4.70
C ASN A 50 -4.57 -4.08 -3.65
N SER A 51 -4.00 -4.44 -2.51
CA SER A 51 -4.73 -5.08 -1.41
C SER A 51 -3.92 -5.09 -0.11
N ILE A 52 -4.61 -5.28 1.01
CA ILE A 52 -3.97 -5.55 2.31
C ILE A 52 -3.12 -6.84 2.24
N GLN A 53 -3.53 -7.83 1.46
CA GLN A 53 -2.76 -9.07 1.30
C GLN A 53 -1.41 -8.79 0.61
N GLU A 54 -1.34 -7.90 -0.37
CA GLU A 54 -0.09 -7.47 -1.02
C GLU A 54 0.81 -6.74 0.00
N LEU A 55 0.25 -5.80 0.77
CA LEU A 55 0.98 -5.15 1.86
C LEU A 55 1.58 -6.16 2.84
N VAL A 56 0.81 -7.15 3.28
CA VAL A 56 1.27 -8.21 4.18
C VAL A 56 2.44 -9.01 3.61
N MET A 57 2.45 -9.24 2.30
CA MET A 57 3.59 -9.91 1.64
C MET A 57 4.86 -9.07 1.72
N ASP A 58 4.75 -7.77 1.46
CA ASP A 58 5.89 -6.85 1.49
C ASP A 58 6.46 -6.65 2.92
N VAL A 59 5.60 -6.39 3.91
CA VAL A 59 6.07 -6.17 5.29
C VAL A 59 6.39 -7.47 6.04
N GLY A 60 6.01 -8.62 5.49
CA GLY A 60 6.28 -9.96 6.03
C GLY A 60 7.41 -10.66 5.29
N ARG A 61 7.08 -11.42 4.25
CA ARG A 61 8.03 -12.24 3.50
C ARG A 61 9.13 -11.42 2.83
N ASP A 62 8.77 -10.29 2.23
CA ASP A 62 9.67 -9.43 1.47
C ASP A 62 10.18 -8.24 2.30
N HIS A 63 10.11 -8.35 3.64
CA HIS A 63 10.41 -7.29 4.61
C HIS A 63 11.75 -6.58 4.35
N ALA A 64 12.82 -7.33 4.13
CA ALA A 64 14.13 -6.74 3.90
C ALA A 64 14.19 -5.89 2.61
N ARG A 65 13.44 -6.26 1.56
CA ARG A 65 13.32 -5.47 0.35
C ARG A 65 12.57 -4.17 0.61
N PHE A 66 11.45 -4.27 1.32
CA PHE A 66 10.61 -3.12 1.68
C PHE A 66 11.38 -2.12 2.57
N VAL A 67 12.10 -2.61 3.57
CA VAL A 67 12.93 -1.77 4.44
C VAL A 67 14.00 -1.03 3.63
N ARG A 68 14.71 -1.70 2.73
CA ARG A 68 15.70 -1.03 1.85
C ARG A 68 15.06 0.05 0.97
N GLU A 69 13.82 -0.10 0.56
CA GLU A 69 13.09 0.93 -0.17
C GLU A 69 12.79 2.15 0.71
N CYS A 70 12.32 1.93 1.94
CA CYS A 70 12.12 3.00 2.92
C CYS A 70 13.42 3.76 3.22
N GLU A 71 14.53 3.03 3.41
CA GLU A 71 15.84 3.63 3.68
C GLU A 71 16.35 4.45 2.50
N ARG A 72 16.20 3.98 1.27
CA ARG A 72 16.58 4.75 0.06
C ARG A 72 15.75 6.03 -0.07
N ALA A 73 14.44 5.93 0.15
CA ALA A 73 13.57 7.11 0.10
C ALA A 73 13.99 8.15 1.15
N ALA A 74 14.21 7.71 2.39
CA ALA A 74 14.65 8.58 3.49
C ALA A 74 16.02 9.21 3.21
N ALA A 75 16.99 8.44 2.72
CA ALA A 75 18.33 8.94 2.36
C ALA A 75 18.29 9.99 1.24
N ALA A 76 17.33 9.89 0.33
CA ALA A 76 17.08 10.86 -0.73
C ALA A 76 16.24 12.07 -0.27
N GLY A 77 15.87 12.15 1.01
CA GLY A 77 15.06 13.23 1.57
C GLY A 77 13.56 13.12 1.28
N TYR A 78 13.10 11.95 0.83
CA TYR A 78 11.69 11.70 0.55
C TYR A 78 10.97 11.02 1.70
N ARG A 79 9.72 11.38 1.88
CA ARG A 79 8.76 10.64 2.71
C ARG A 79 8.01 9.64 1.85
N LEU A 80 8.18 8.35 2.14
CA LEU A 80 7.45 7.30 1.46
C LEU A 80 6.05 7.17 2.08
N LEU A 81 5.02 7.22 1.25
CA LEU A 81 3.64 6.91 1.61
C LEU A 81 3.21 5.66 0.88
N VAL A 82 2.81 4.65 1.62
CA VAL A 82 2.24 3.41 1.06
C VAL A 82 0.72 3.54 1.06
N LEU A 83 0.15 3.68 -0.13
CA LEU A 83 -1.29 3.80 -0.33
C LEU A 83 -1.90 2.45 -0.70
N VAL A 84 -2.71 1.90 0.20
CA VAL A 84 -3.26 0.55 0.08
C VAL A 84 -4.70 0.61 -0.40
N GLU A 85 -4.99 -0.03 -1.53
CA GLU A 85 -6.36 -0.23 -1.99
C GLU A 85 -7.04 -1.28 -1.10
N SER A 86 -8.11 -0.88 -0.41
CA SER A 86 -8.86 -1.74 0.50
C SER A 86 -10.37 -1.52 0.35
N SER A 87 -11.16 -2.41 0.91
CA SER A 87 -12.58 -2.12 1.13
C SER A 87 -12.74 -1.05 2.22
N GLU A 88 -13.78 -0.23 2.15
CA GLU A 88 -14.03 0.88 3.08
C GLU A 88 -13.99 0.48 4.56
N LYS A 89 -14.30 -0.78 4.88
CA LYS A 89 -14.27 -1.28 6.25
C LYS A 89 -12.86 -1.43 6.87
N TYR A 90 -11.78 -1.15 6.14
CA TYR A 90 -10.41 -1.25 6.62
C TYR A 90 -9.64 0.07 6.47
N ASN A 91 -10.35 1.20 6.53
CA ASN A 91 -9.75 2.52 6.34
C ASN A 91 -9.11 3.10 7.61
N ASP A 92 -9.25 2.45 8.76
CA ASP A 92 -8.61 2.85 10.01
C ASP A 92 -7.90 1.67 10.70
N PRO A 93 -6.91 1.93 11.60
CA PRO A 93 -6.17 0.88 12.31
C PRO A 93 -7.05 -0.05 13.14
N ALA A 94 -8.13 0.45 13.78
CA ALA A 94 -9.02 -0.36 14.60
C ALA A 94 -9.80 -1.38 13.74
N GLN A 95 -10.16 -1.00 12.55
CA GLN A 95 -10.77 -1.91 11.56
C GLN A 95 -9.75 -2.90 11.01
N LEU A 96 -8.51 -2.44 10.76
CA LEU A 96 -7.42 -3.27 10.26
C LEU A 96 -7.04 -4.39 11.24
N GLU A 97 -7.16 -4.19 12.55
CA GLU A 97 -6.95 -5.25 13.56
C GLU A 97 -7.84 -6.49 13.33
N ARG A 98 -9.02 -6.28 12.74
CA ARG A 98 -9.97 -7.35 12.43
C ARG A 98 -9.72 -8.03 11.07
N TRP A 99 -8.74 -7.56 10.33
CA TRP A 99 -8.45 -8.12 9.02
C TRP A 99 -8.00 -9.58 9.12
N VAL A 100 -8.50 -10.39 8.20
CA VAL A 100 -8.19 -11.82 8.08
C VAL A 100 -7.54 -12.08 6.74
N SER A 101 -6.38 -12.74 6.74
CA SER A 101 -5.67 -13.14 5.53
C SER A 101 -6.54 -13.95 4.58
N ASP A 102 -6.40 -13.70 3.28
CA ASP A 102 -7.12 -14.46 2.23
C ASP A 102 -6.78 -15.94 2.26
N VAL A 103 -5.58 -16.31 2.73
CA VAL A 103 -5.21 -17.71 3.00
C VAL A 103 -6.12 -18.32 4.05
N CYS A 104 -6.42 -17.57 5.14
CA CYS A 104 -7.31 -18.03 6.20
C CYS A 104 -8.78 -18.09 5.76
N LYS A 105 -9.23 -17.10 4.98
CA LYS A 105 -10.62 -17.09 4.46
C LYS A 105 -10.94 -18.32 3.64
N ARG A 106 -9.99 -18.78 2.82
CA ARG A 106 -10.12 -19.96 1.96
C ARG A 106 -9.78 -21.29 2.66
N CYS A 107 -9.19 -21.24 3.85
CA CYS A 107 -8.77 -22.43 4.57
C CYS A 107 -9.93 -23.04 5.35
N ARG A 108 -10.14 -24.35 5.20
CA ARG A 108 -11.19 -25.12 5.91
C ARG A 108 -10.70 -25.84 7.17
N MET A 109 -9.43 -25.65 7.57
CA MET A 109 -8.81 -26.35 8.69
C MET A 109 -9.21 -25.81 10.07
N CYS A 110 -9.82 -24.64 10.15
CA CYS A 110 -10.22 -23.99 11.40
C CYS A 110 -11.73 -23.74 11.40
N SER A 111 -12.38 -23.91 12.55
CA SER A 111 -13.83 -23.84 12.70
C SER A 111 -14.36 -22.40 12.59
N THR A 112 -13.60 -21.43 13.08
CA THR A 112 -14.01 -20.01 13.05
C THR A 112 -12.88 -19.09 12.54
N PRO A 113 -13.21 -17.91 11.97
CA PRO A 113 -12.22 -16.91 11.57
C PRO A 113 -11.33 -16.41 12.73
N ARG A 114 -11.81 -16.46 13.96
CA ARG A 114 -11.10 -16.03 15.16
C ARG A 114 -10.08 -17.08 15.63
N GLU A 115 -10.41 -18.35 15.50
CA GLU A 115 -9.49 -19.48 15.74
C GLU A 115 -8.44 -19.56 14.65
N LYS A 116 -8.78 -19.12 13.43
CA LYS A 116 -7.86 -19.05 12.28
C LYS A 116 -6.61 -18.21 12.57
N GLY A 117 -6.56 -17.48 13.70
CA GLY A 117 -5.42 -16.66 14.09
C GLY A 117 -4.51 -17.22 15.16
N ARG A 118 -5.01 -18.00 16.07
CA ARG A 118 -4.24 -18.40 17.27
C ARG A 118 -3.42 -19.66 17.10
N ARG A 119 -3.90 -20.67 16.38
CA ARG A 119 -3.17 -21.91 16.11
C ARG A 119 -3.44 -22.39 14.70
N CYS A 120 -2.58 -21.99 13.76
CA CYS A 120 -2.67 -22.49 12.40
C CYS A 120 -2.32 -23.97 12.33
N ARG A 121 -3.29 -24.83 12.04
CA ARG A 121 -3.09 -26.27 11.88
C ARG A 121 -2.24 -26.63 10.65
N ARG A 122 -2.10 -25.69 9.69
CA ARG A 122 -1.24 -25.87 8.51
C ARG A 122 0.22 -25.54 8.77
N GLY A 123 0.58 -25.00 9.93
CA GLY A 123 1.94 -24.56 10.22
C GLY A 123 2.37 -23.24 9.51
N THR A 124 1.58 -22.72 8.57
CA THR A 124 1.95 -21.55 7.75
C THR A 124 1.79 -20.20 8.46
N ARG A 125 1.12 -20.17 9.61
CA ARG A 125 0.88 -18.99 10.47
C ARG A 125 0.70 -17.69 9.68
N PRO A 126 -0.37 -17.55 8.89
CA PRO A 126 -0.59 -16.32 8.13
C PRO A 126 -0.71 -15.13 9.06
N MET A 127 -0.20 -13.98 8.64
CA MET A 127 -0.25 -12.74 9.42
C MET A 127 -1.71 -12.33 9.68
N HIS A 128 -1.97 -11.79 10.87
CA HIS A 128 -3.28 -11.27 11.29
C HIS A 128 -3.25 -9.76 11.39
N GLY A 129 -4.44 -9.15 11.33
CA GLY A 129 -4.62 -7.72 11.42
C GLY A 129 -3.93 -7.08 12.63
N GLN A 130 -4.06 -7.67 13.83
CA GLN A 130 -3.38 -7.18 15.04
C GLN A 130 -1.84 -7.18 14.91
N THR A 131 -1.26 -8.20 14.27
CA THR A 131 0.18 -8.26 14.01
C THR A 131 0.56 -7.23 12.95
N LEU A 132 -0.25 -7.11 11.90
CA LEU A 132 -0.04 -6.12 10.84
C LEU A 132 0.01 -4.71 11.41
N VAL A 133 -0.98 -4.29 12.19
CA VAL A 133 -1.04 -2.96 12.81
C VAL A 133 0.24 -2.65 13.61
N LYS A 134 0.73 -3.61 14.42
CA LYS A 134 1.98 -3.44 15.18
C LYS A 134 3.20 -3.29 14.28
N ILE A 135 3.27 -4.05 13.19
CA ILE A 135 4.36 -3.95 12.22
C ILE A 135 4.33 -2.57 11.55
N LEU A 136 3.15 -2.13 11.06
CA LEU A 136 3.02 -0.82 10.42
C LEU A 136 3.45 0.31 11.35
N ALA A 137 2.96 0.34 12.59
CA ALA A 137 3.34 1.34 13.59
C ALA A 137 4.87 1.34 13.85
N THR A 138 5.49 0.16 13.88
CA THR A 138 6.95 0.03 14.04
C THR A 138 7.70 0.61 12.83
N LEU A 139 7.24 0.31 11.63
CA LEU A 139 7.84 0.81 10.38
C LEU A 139 7.68 2.33 10.27
N GLU A 140 6.52 2.87 10.60
CA GLU A 140 6.28 4.32 10.64
C GLU A 140 7.24 5.02 11.61
N LYS A 141 7.37 4.49 12.83
CA LYS A 141 8.26 5.05 13.85
C LYS A 141 9.73 4.97 13.45
N LYS A 142 10.16 3.86 12.84
CA LYS A 142 11.57 3.59 12.57
C LYS A 142 12.07 4.24 11.28
N TYR A 143 11.24 4.25 10.24
CA TYR A 143 11.65 4.66 8.88
C TYR A 143 10.91 5.90 8.37
N GLY A 144 9.96 6.46 9.13
CA GLY A 144 9.18 7.63 8.70
C GLY A 144 8.21 7.36 7.54
N VAL A 145 8.05 6.09 7.14
CA VAL A 145 7.03 5.69 6.16
C VAL A 145 5.63 5.94 6.71
N ARG A 146 4.66 6.21 5.85
CA ARG A 146 3.26 6.35 6.22
C ARG A 146 2.42 5.33 5.48
N PHE A 147 1.38 4.83 6.13
CA PHE A 147 0.42 3.90 5.54
C PHE A 147 -0.97 4.54 5.53
N GLU A 148 -1.56 4.62 4.35
CA GLU A 148 -2.94 5.07 4.16
C GLU A 148 -3.73 4.02 3.41
N PHE A 149 -5.04 3.93 3.73
CA PHE A 149 -5.95 2.99 3.10
C PHE A 149 -7.03 3.75 2.35
N THR A 150 -7.31 3.33 1.15
CA THR A 150 -8.33 3.96 0.30
C THR A 150 -9.06 2.93 -0.55
N SER A 151 -10.26 3.25 -0.99
CA SER A 151 -10.94 2.40 -1.96
C SER A 151 -10.24 2.47 -3.32
N LYS A 152 -10.33 1.41 -4.10
CA LYS A 152 -9.80 1.38 -5.47
C LYS A 152 -10.33 2.54 -6.33
N ARG A 153 -11.60 2.92 -6.13
CA ARG A 153 -12.25 4.03 -6.83
C ARG A 153 -11.60 5.37 -6.51
N ASN A 154 -11.20 5.58 -5.27
CA ASN A 154 -10.68 6.85 -4.77
C ASN A 154 -9.14 6.94 -4.85
N CYS A 155 -8.46 5.86 -5.22
CA CYS A 155 -6.99 5.80 -5.17
C CYS A 155 -6.33 6.86 -6.07
N ALA A 156 -6.80 7.04 -7.30
CA ALA A 156 -6.27 8.04 -8.22
C ALA A 156 -6.42 9.46 -7.69
N LYS A 157 -7.60 9.80 -7.17
CA LYS A 157 -7.90 11.07 -6.53
C LYS A 157 -6.99 11.30 -5.33
N ARG A 158 -6.86 10.30 -4.44
CA ARG A 158 -6.03 10.39 -3.24
C ARG A 158 -4.56 10.65 -3.55
N ILE A 159 -4.02 10.04 -4.60
CA ILE A 159 -2.66 10.29 -5.09
C ILE A 159 -2.49 11.77 -5.44
N CYS A 160 -3.42 12.36 -6.19
CA CYS A 160 -3.38 13.79 -6.53
C CYS A 160 -3.44 14.68 -5.28
N GLU A 161 -4.34 14.40 -4.35
CA GLU A 161 -4.48 15.15 -3.10
C GLU A 161 -3.18 15.13 -2.27
N VAL A 162 -2.60 13.95 -2.08
CA VAL A 162 -1.35 13.78 -1.31
C VAL A 162 -0.17 14.52 -1.96
N LEU A 163 -0.08 14.46 -3.28
CA LEU A 163 0.98 15.13 -4.04
C LEU A 163 0.68 16.62 -4.31
N GLY A 164 -0.49 17.13 -3.93
CA GLY A 164 -0.90 18.50 -4.20
C GLY A 164 -1.02 18.80 -5.70
N ILE A 165 -1.55 17.84 -6.48
CA ILE A 165 -1.80 17.98 -7.92
C ILE A 165 -3.23 18.43 -8.12
N GLU A 166 -3.42 19.56 -8.79
CA GLU A 166 -4.73 20.05 -9.19
C GLU A 166 -5.32 19.19 -10.31
N TYR A 167 -6.63 19.01 -10.28
CA TYR A 167 -7.42 18.27 -11.27
C TYR A 167 -8.79 18.96 -11.46
N GLN A 168 -9.41 18.75 -12.60
CA GLN A 168 -10.71 19.32 -12.98
C GLN A 168 -11.87 18.37 -12.67
#